data_d41ff396e49f408747c94538e3e6d397
#
_entry.id   d41ff396e49f408747c94538e3e6d397
#
_cell.length_a   1.000
_cell.length_b   1.000
_cell.length_c   1.000
_cell.angle_alpha   90.00
_cell.angle_beta   90.00
_cell.angle_gamma   90.00
#
_symmetry.space_group_name_H-M   'P 1'
#
loop_
_entity.id
_entity.type
_entity.pdbx_description
1 polymer ?
#
loop_
_entity_poly.entity_id
_entity_poly.type
_entity_poly.pdbx_seq_one_letter_code
_entity_poly.pdbx_strand_id
1 'polypeptide(L)'
;MRFPHITEYKEYRGDWKEEYKRKLVSAEEAARVVKSGDRVALPFAHPTQVPLALGKRKDELQNVYLEINAPSVDPGWLQPGWEDSFSVNAINYLGAMGRPSHDTKVSSFIPCLMSLRPKLCDEERLHGDRGIDVFMTNVSPPDKHGFCSFGPHLWNKKSYARRAKTVIAEVDENMIYPYRGNNLIHVSEVDYFVEAPTARVTDEQLRELILTMVKDESKHQQWIDTLLKANKHEPEYMARGYNLMGPLIDVLNPDFFTAVMGLEDPYPEAYDMAGYVKEIIRDGDTIEIGAGRPTTWLPRVGLFDDYQDLGIHSEMSAWRQAELIREGVFTGKRKTLHPGKAIYTALDGAGWDEYIWMSDNPLVEMYDCEYVHNPTVIAQNDNMVSINSALQVDLTGLITCESQFGPRLVNGPGGQLDFHLGAFMSRGGRAITMLRSLAFGGSSTIVPQMPEGSLVTIPRQFADYVVTEYGIASLAGKSHRERANELIAIAHPDFRAELKQAASKMFYP
;
A
#
# COMPACT_ATOMS: atom_id res chain seq x y z
N MET A 1 -23.08 -5.53 -15.33
CA MET A 1 -21.95 -5.84 -14.44
C MET A 1 -22.49 -6.53 -13.21
N ARG A 2 -22.11 -7.76 -12.93
CA ARG A 2 -22.34 -8.34 -11.60
C ARG A 2 -21.35 -7.65 -10.68
N PHE A 3 -21.85 -6.97 -9.65
CA PHE A 3 -20.98 -6.42 -8.61
C PHE A 3 -20.40 -7.59 -7.82
N PRO A 4 -19.09 -7.85 -7.87
CA PRO A 4 -18.49 -9.03 -7.24
C PRO A 4 -18.55 -9.04 -5.70
N HIS A 5 -19.07 -7.96 -5.10
CA HIS A 5 -19.13 -7.80 -3.64
C HIS A 5 -20.43 -8.28 -3.01
N ILE A 6 -21.43 -8.61 -3.79
CA ILE A 6 -22.55 -9.36 -3.25
C ILE A 6 -22.05 -10.79 -3.14
N THR A 7 -21.49 -11.10 -1.97
CA THR A 7 -21.28 -12.47 -1.55
C THR A 7 -22.65 -13.15 -1.70
N GLU A 8 -22.76 -14.18 -2.55
CA GLU A 8 -23.85 -15.10 -2.39
C GLU A 8 -23.70 -15.68 -1.00
N TYR A 9 -24.44 -15.15 -0.05
CA TYR A 9 -24.45 -15.62 1.32
C TYR A 9 -25.01 -17.03 1.30
N LYS A 10 -24.15 -18.02 1.33
CA LYS A 10 -24.56 -19.39 1.60
C LYS A 10 -24.92 -19.42 3.06
N GLU A 11 -26.22 -19.57 3.37
CA GLU A 11 -26.68 -19.72 4.73
C GLU A 11 -25.91 -20.84 5.41
N TYR A 12 -25.08 -20.49 6.38
CA TYR A 12 -24.33 -21.46 7.16
C TYR A 12 -25.25 -22.01 8.27
N ARG A 13 -25.48 -23.34 8.26
CA ARG A 13 -26.37 -24.04 9.19
C ARG A 13 -25.62 -24.89 10.22
N GLY A 14 -24.29 -24.85 10.22
CA GLY A 14 -23.45 -25.62 11.13
C GLY A 14 -23.20 -24.90 12.47
N ASP A 15 -22.55 -25.60 13.39
CA ASP A 15 -21.92 -24.99 14.57
C ASP A 15 -20.54 -24.48 14.21
N TRP A 16 -20.42 -23.16 14.01
CA TRP A 16 -19.15 -22.54 13.62
C TRP A 16 -18.06 -22.72 14.67
N LYS A 17 -18.41 -22.87 15.96
CA LYS A 17 -17.43 -23.07 17.05
C LYS A 17 -16.78 -24.44 16.96
N GLU A 18 -17.57 -25.47 16.69
CA GLU A 18 -17.04 -26.81 16.48
C GLU A 18 -16.24 -26.89 15.16
N GLU A 19 -16.68 -26.17 14.12
CA GLU A 19 -15.94 -26.11 12.86
C GLU A 19 -14.61 -25.39 13.03
N TYR A 20 -14.56 -24.26 13.73
CA TYR A 20 -13.33 -23.54 14.06
C TYR A 20 -12.34 -24.44 14.79
N LYS A 21 -12.78 -25.10 15.86
CA LYS A 21 -11.94 -26.04 16.63
C LYS A 21 -11.37 -27.17 15.75
N ARG A 22 -12.19 -27.73 14.87
CA ARG A 22 -11.77 -28.79 13.97
C ARG A 22 -10.72 -28.34 12.95
N LYS A 23 -10.77 -27.09 12.54
CA LYS A 23 -9.85 -26.48 11.56
C LYS A 23 -8.59 -25.88 12.21
N LEU A 24 -8.55 -25.82 13.53
CA LEU A 24 -7.42 -25.28 14.27
C LEU A 24 -6.26 -26.30 14.28
N VAL A 25 -5.12 -25.88 13.74
CA VAL A 25 -3.92 -26.70 13.60
C VAL A 25 -2.66 -25.89 13.92
N SER A 26 -1.51 -26.57 14.02
CA SER A 26 -0.21 -25.89 14.12
C SER A 26 0.21 -25.25 12.79
N ALA A 27 1.13 -24.28 12.84
CA ALA A 27 1.69 -23.66 11.65
C ALA A 27 2.40 -24.70 10.74
N GLU A 28 3.11 -25.66 11.34
CA GLU A 28 3.76 -26.76 10.63
C GLU A 28 2.75 -27.67 9.93
N GLU A 29 1.65 -27.95 10.57
CA GLU A 29 0.59 -28.79 9.98
C GLU A 29 -0.11 -28.05 8.83
N ALA A 30 -0.46 -26.78 9.02
CA ALA A 30 -1.03 -25.93 7.96
C ALA A 30 -0.06 -25.82 6.76
N ALA A 31 1.23 -25.61 7.00
CA ALA A 31 2.22 -25.53 5.93
C ALA A 31 2.36 -26.81 5.10
N ARG A 32 2.00 -27.99 5.66
CA ARG A 32 2.07 -29.28 4.93
C ARG A 32 1.10 -29.38 3.76
N VAL A 33 0.07 -28.54 3.69
CA VAL A 33 -0.87 -28.55 2.56
C VAL A 33 -0.24 -28.09 1.26
N VAL A 34 0.83 -27.28 1.35
CA VAL A 34 1.59 -26.82 0.18
C VAL A 34 2.37 -27.97 -0.44
N LYS A 35 2.24 -28.10 -1.75
CA LYS A 35 2.90 -29.14 -2.57
C LYS A 35 3.85 -28.48 -3.56
N SER A 36 4.80 -29.28 -4.07
CA SER A 36 5.65 -28.87 -5.17
C SER A 36 4.82 -28.41 -6.38
N GLY A 37 5.18 -27.28 -6.96
CA GLY A 37 4.47 -26.67 -8.08
C GLY A 37 3.24 -25.83 -7.70
N ASP A 38 2.88 -25.75 -6.43
CA ASP A 38 1.75 -24.91 -5.98
C ASP A 38 2.06 -23.42 -6.11
N ARG A 39 0.99 -22.65 -6.18
CA ARG A 39 0.98 -21.19 -6.12
C ARG A 39 0.44 -20.73 -4.81
N VAL A 40 1.31 -20.12 -4.05
CA VAL A 40 1.02 -19.58 -2.73
C VAL A 40 0.96 -18.07 -2.84
N ALA A 41 -0.18 -17.49 -2.46
CA ALA A 41 -0.36 -16.04 -2.40
C ALA A 41 -0.28 -15.55 -0.97
N LEU A 42 0.49 -14.48 -0.78
CA LEU A 42 0.69 -13.77 0.48
C LEU A 42 0.30 -12.30 0.26
N PRO A 43 -0.75 -11.79 0.94
CA PRO A 43 -1.25 -10.44 0.74
C PRO A 43 -0.33 -9.41 1.41
N PHE A 44 -0.62 -8.13 1.22
CA PHE A 44 0.00 -7.08 2.05
C PHE A 44 -0.34 -7.31 3.53
N ALA A 45 0.62 -7.05 4.43
CA ALA A 45 0.52 -7.42 5.84
C ALA A 45 0.15 -8.91 6.02
N HIS A 46 0.94 -9.78 5.40
CA HIS A 46 0.72 -11.23 5.41
C HIS A 46 1.03 -11.88 6.78
N PRO A 47 0.61 -13.13 6.99
CA PRO A 47 0.89 -13.88 8.21
C PRO A 47 2.39 -14.14 8.39
N THR A 48 2.78 -14.57 9.58
CA THR A 48 4.18 -14.77 9.96
C THR A 48 4.54 -16.23 10.20
N GLN A 49 3.72 -16.95 10.96
CA GLN A 49 4.07 -18.29 11.45
C GLN A 49 4.00 -19.34 10.33
N VAL A 50 2.95 -19.32 9.51
CA VAL A 50 2.81 -20.30 8.41
C VAL A 50 3.88 -20.09 7.33
N PRO A 51 4.22 -18.88 6.88
CA PRO A 51 5.36 -18.64 6.00
C PRO A 51 6.70 -19.13 6.57
N LEU A 52 6.98 -18.91 7.85
CA LEU A 52 8.19 -19.44 8.51
C LEU A 52 8.20 -20.96 8.54
N ALA A 53 7.06 -21.60 8.84
CA ALA A 53 6.92 -23.06 8.81
C ALA A 53 7.07 -23.61 7.38
N LEU A 54 6.55 -22.90 6.36
CA LEU A 54 6.71 -23.28 4.96
C LEU A 54 8.18 -23.25 4.55
N GLY A 55 8.94 -22.23 4.96
CA GLY A 55 10.36 -22.11 4.65
C GLY A 55 11.19 -23.27 5.19
N LYS A 56 10.84 -23.86 6.35
CA LYS A 56 11.49 -25.06 6.90
C LYS A 56 11.40 -26.29 5.96
N ARG A 57 10.48 -26.26 5.00
CA ARG A 57 10.25 -27.34 4.04
C ARG A 57 11.01 -27.16 2.72
N LYS A 58 12.03 -26.29 2.69
CA LYS A 58 12.86 -26.01 1.51
C LYS A 58 13.33 -27.27 0.79
N ASP A 59 13.86 -28.22 1.54
CA ASP A 59 14.45 -29.43 0.96
C ASP A 59 13.41 -30.49 0.53
N GLU A 60 12.13 -30.30 0.90
CA GLU A 60 11.01 -31.18 0.54
C GLU A 60 10.27 -30.70 -0.72
N LEU A 61 10.32 -29.39 -1.00
CA LEU A 61 9.49 -28.73 -2.01
C LEU A 61 10.31 -28.29 -3.21
N GLN A 62 9.68 -28.33 -4.38
CA GLN A 62 10.25 -27.87 -5.65
C GLN A 62 9.24 -27.01 -6.42
N ASN A 63 9.74 -25.94 -7.07
CA ASN A 63 8.95 -25.08 -7.95
C ASN A 63 7.68 -24.50 -7.31
N VAL A 64 7.70 -24.17 -6.01
CA VAL A 64 6.62 -23.44 -5.37
C VAL A 64 6.68 -21.98 -5.82
N TYR A 65 5.61 -21.50 -6.42
CA TYR A 65 5.52 -20.11 -6.88
C TYR A 65 4.91 -19.23 -5.79
N LEU A 66 5.70 -18.34 -5.23
CA LEU A 66 5.25 -17.39 -4.22
C LEU A 66 4.88 -16.06 -4.89
N GLU A 67 3.65 -15.62 -4.69
CA GLU A 67 3.22 -14.26 -4.99
C GLU A 67 3.09 -13.50 -3.68
N ILE A 68 3.93 -12.49 -3.47
CA ILE A 68 4.01 -11.78 -2.20
C ILE A 68 3.83 -10.28 -2.44
N ASN A 69 2.87 -9.68 -1.75
CA ASN A 69 2.70 -8.24 -1.75
C ASN A 69 3.51 -7.63 -0.60
N ALA A 70 4.54 -6.85 -0.93
CA ALA A 70 5.47 -6.24 0.03
C ALA A 70 6.05 -7.26 1.04
N PRO A 71 7.02 -8.10 0.65
CA PRO A 71 7.61 -9.08 1.56
C PRO A 71 8.02 -8.47 2.90
N SER A 72 7.52 -9.03 4.00
CA SER A 72 7.81 -8.59 5.37
C SER A 72 8.30 -9.73 6.27
N VAL A 73 8.32 -10.96 5.77
CA VAL A 73 8.89 -12.15 6.41
C VAL A 73 9.78 -12.87 5.40
N ASP A 74 10.99 -13.21 5.79
CA ASP A 74 11.93 -13.97 4.98
C ASP A 74 12.46 -15.20 5.75
N PRO A 75 11.93 -16.40 5.51
CA PRO A 75 12.52 -17.63 6.05
C PRO A 75 13.80 -18.04 5.33
N GLY A 76 14.28 -17.27 4.34
CA GLY A 76 15.45 -17.50 3.52
C GLY A 76 15.20 -17.40 2.01
N TRP A 77 13.96 -17.41 1.57
CA TRP A 77 13.61 -17.42 0.13
C TRP A 77 13.91 -16.13 -0.63
N LEU A 78 14.25 -15.04 0.06
CA LEU A 78 14.76 -13.81 -0.54
C LEU A 78 16.30 -13.83 -0.71
N GLN A 79 16.94 -14.94 -0.37
CA GLN A 79 18.38 -15.16 -0.48
C GLN A 79 18.71 -16.14 -1.61
N PRO A 80 19.89 -16.05 -2.23
CA PRO A 80 20.35 -17.03 -3.23
C PRO A 80 20.35 -18.48 -2.69
N GLY A 81 20.06 -19.44 -3.57
CA GLY A 81 20.09 -20.87 -3.24
C GLY A 81 18.75 -21.45 -2.77
N TRP A 82 17.66 -20.72 -3.00
CA TRP A 82 16.29 -21.18 -2.73
C TRP A 82 15.45 -21.36 -4.01
N GLU A 83 15.99 -20.99 -5.17
CA GLU A 83 15.27 -20.81 -6.43
C GLU A 83 14.66 -22.11 -6.97
N ASP A 84 15.29 -23.27 -6.70
CA ASP A 84 14.74 -24.57 -7.08
C ASP A 84 13.48 -24.95 -6.28
N SER A 85 13.39 -24.46 -5.05
CA SER A 85 12.29 -24.75 -4.14
C SER A 85 11.20 -23.67 -4.21
N PHE A 86 11.60 -22.38 -4.18
CA PHE A 86 10.68 -21.26 -4.13
C PHE A 86 11.05 -20.17 -5.15
N SER A 87 10.11 -19.83 -6.02
CA SER A 87 10.22 -18.68 -6.93
C SER A 87 9.43 -17.50 -6.36
N VAL A 88 10.15 -16.48 -5.90
CA VAL A 88 9.52 -15.29 -5.27
C VAL A 88 9.18 -14.24 -6.30
N ASN A 89 7.93 -13.82 -6.35
CA ASN A 89 7.43 -12.79 -7.25
C ASN A 89 6.66 -11.74 -6.43
N ALA A 90 7.25 -10.56 -6.30
CA ALA A 90 6.60 -9.44 -5.64
C ALA A 90 5.51 -8.85 -6.54
N ILE A 91 4.41 -8.40 -5.95
CA ILE A 91 3.33 -7.73 -6.67
C ILE A 91 2.93 -6.45 -5.94
N ASN A 92 2.52 -5.43 -6.67
CA ASN A 92 2.10 -4.10 -6.22
C ASN A 92 3.18 -3.32 -5.48
N TYR A 93 3.75 -3.86 -4.42
CA TYR A 93 4.82 -3.23 -3.64
C TYR A 93 6.00 -4.18 -3.44
N LEU A 94 7.20 -3.66 -3.64
CA LEU A 94 8.43 -4.40 -3.39
C LEU A 94 8.78 -4.44 -1.89
N GLY A 95 8.51 -3.34 -1.20
CA GLY A 95 8.84 -3.18 0.20
C GLY A 95 10.35 -3.11 0.48
N ALA A 96 10.70 -2.90 1.74
CA ALA A 96 12.09 -2.77 2.16
C ALA A 96 12.87 -4.09 2.01
N MET A 97 12.24 -5.22 2.34
CA MET A 97 12.87 -6.55 2.26
C MET A 97 12.93 -7.09 0.82
N GLY A 98 11.93 -6.80 -0.01
CA GLY A 98 11.90 -7.29 -1.39
C GLY A 98 12.87 -6.57 -2.33
N ARG A 99 13.22 -5.30 -2.02
CA ARG A 99 14.11 -4.50 -2.87
C ARG A 99 15.50 -5.12 -3.05
N PRO A 100 16.24 -5.51 -2.00
CA PRO A 100 17.54 -6.15 -2.16
C PRO A 100 17.49 -7.46 -2.96
N SER A 101 16.47 -8.29 -2.76
CA SER A 101 16.31 -9.54 -3.50
C SER A 101 15.98 -9.31 -4.98
N HIS A 102 15.26 -8.25 -5.30
CA HIS A 102 15.00 -7.82 -6.67
C HIS A 102 16.28 -7.27 -7.34
N ASP A 103 17.06 -6.44 -6.64
CA ASP A 103 18.33 -5.90 -7.14
C ASP A 103 19.32 -7.03 -7.48
N THR A 104 19.34 -8.10 -6.68
CA THR A 104 20.18 -9.30 -6.90
C THR A 104 19.54 -10.34 -7.83
N LYS A 105 18.31 -10.08 -8.35
CA LYS A 105 17.55 -10.96 -9.26
C LYS A 105 17.10 -12.30 -8.64
N VAL A 106 17.13 -12.42 -7.33
CA VAL A 106 16.57 -13.56 -6.60
C VAL A 106 15.04 -13.54 -6.66
N SER A 107 14.44 -12.36 -6.57
CA SER A 107 13.01 -12.18 -6.78
C SER A 107 12.70 -11.42 -8.07
N SER A 108 11.49 -11.64 -8.59
CA SER A 108 10.94 -10.92 -9.75
C SER A 108 9.79 -10.01 -9.31
N PHE A 109 9.27 -9.21 -10.24
CA PHE A 109 8.15 -8.30 -10.00
C PHE A 109 7.05 -8.52 -11.03
N ILE A 110 5.78 -8.54 -10.58
CA ILE A 110 4.60 -8.66 -11.43
C ILE A 110 3.99 -7.27 -11.60
N PRO A 111 4.14 -6.61 -12.76
CA PRO A 111 3.46 -5.35 -13.04
C PRO A 111 1.97 -5.61 -13.28
N CYS A 112 1.13 -5.25 -12.33
CA CYS A 112 -0.30 -5.47 -12.40
C CYS A 112 -1.05 -4.37 -11.66
N LEU A 113 -2.16 -3.89 -12.21
CA LEU A 113 -3.10 -3.04 -11.49
C LEU A 113 -3.73 -3.82 -10.33
N MET A 114 -3.83 -3.17 -9.16
CA MET A 114 -4.38 -3.82 -7.96
C MET A 114 -5.82 -4.26 -8.16
N SER A 115 -6.62 -3.45 -8.86
CA SER A 115 -8.01 -3.76 -9.17
C SER A 115 -8.20 -4.93 -10.14
N LEU A 116 -7.23 -5.16 -11.03
CA LEU A 116 -7.35 -6.15 -12.10
C LEU A 116 -6.74 -7.52 -11.73
N ARG A 117 -5.97 -7.61 -10.65
CA ARG A 117 -5.37 -8.88 -10.22
C ARG A 117 -6.41 -10.01 -10.07
N PRO A 118 -7.56 -9.79 -9.39
CA PRO A 118 -8.60 -10.80 -9.28
C PRO A 118 -9.18 -11.20 -10.63
N LYS A 119 -9.43 -10.24 -11.53
CA LYS A 119 -9.91 -10.49 -12.89
C LYS A 119 -8.96 -11.37 -13.70
N LEU A 120 -7.66 -11.09 -13.62
CA LEU A 120 -6.65 -11.90 -14.32
C LEU A 120 -6.61 -13.34 -13.78
N CYS A 121 -6.93 -13.53 -12.49
CA CYS A 121 -7.09 -14.84 -11.89
C CYS A 121 -8.33 -15.57 -12.46
N ASP A 122 -9.48 -14.87 -12.52
CA ASP A 122 -10.74 -15.42 -13.03
C ASP A 122 -10.69 -15.78 -14.53
N GLU A 123 -9.90 -15.02 -15.29
CA GLU A 123 -9.71 -15.25 -16.73
C GLU A 123 -8.54 -16.19 -17.03
N GLU A 124 -7.95 -16.84 -16.02
CA GLU A 124 -6.81 -17.76 -16.15
C GLU A 124 -5.59 -17.13 -16.85
N ARG A 125 -5.50 -15.80 -16.87
CA ARG A 125 -4.45 -15.02 -17.53
C ARG A 125 -3.19 -14.89 -16.66
N LEU A 126 -3.34 -15.16 -15.37
CA LEU A 126 -2.23 -15.25 -14.44
C LEU A 126 -1.79 -16.70 -14.39
N HIS A 127 -0.59 -16.93 -14.85
CA HIS A 127 0.05 -18.22 -14.72
C HIS A 127 -0.61 -19.40 -15.49
N GLY A 128 -1.33 -19.13 -16.56
CA GLY A 128 -2.10 -20.15 -17.26
C GLY A 128 -3.26 -20.70 -16.40
N ASP A 129 -3.67 -21.93 -16.60
CA ASP A 129 -4.83 -22.55 -15.99
C ASP A 129 -4.79 -22.78 -14.48
N ARG A 130 -3.82 -22.16 -13.78
CA ARG A 130 -3.60 -22.45 -12.37
C ARG A 130 -3.94 -21.27 -11.47
N GLY A 131 -5.05 -20.98 -11.04
CA GLY A 131 -5.38 -19.96 -10.05
C GLY A 131 -4.47 -19.93 -8.80
N ILE A 132 -4.96 -19.52 -7.66
CA ILE A 132 -4.26 -19.58 -6.37
C ILE A 132 -4.51 -20.95 -5.75
N ASP A 133 -3.46 -21.75 -5.53
CA ASP A 133 -3.59 -23.04 -4.87
C ASP A 133 -3.75 -22.86 -3.36
N VAL A 134 -2.89 -22.06 -2.74
CA VAL A 134 -2.92 -21.78 -1.30
C VAL A 134 -2.85 -20.28 -1.07
N PHE A 135 -3.80 -19.75 -0.31
CA PHE A 135 -3.80 -18.37 0.17
C PHE A 135 -3.54 -18.36 1.67
N MET A 136 -2.51 -17.64 2.10
CA MET A 136 -2.17 -17.49 3.51
C MET A 136 -2.46 -16.06 3.94
N THR A 137 -3.30 -15.88 4.95
CA THR A 137 -3.71 -14.56 5.44
C THR A 137 -3.72 -14.51 6.97
N ASN A 138 -3.83 -13.32 7.53
CA ASN A 138 -4.10 -13.10 8.94
C ASN A 138 -5.51 -12.55 9.11
N VAL A 139 -6.14 -12.88 10.23
CA VAL A 139 -7.50 -12.49 10.59
C VAL A 139 -7.63 -12.27 12.10
N SER A 140 -8.65 -11.52 12.52
CA SER A 140 -9.06 -11.47 13.94
C SER A 140 -9.64 -12.80 14.42
N PRO A 141 -9.78 -13.03 15.73
CA PRO A 141 -10.62 -14.10 16.26
C PRO A 141 -12.06 -14.01 15.69
N PRO A 142 -12.77 -15.16 15.57
CA PRO A 142 -14.17 -15.15 15.16
C PRO A 142 -15.06 -14.38 16.15
N ASP A 143 -15.98 -13.59 15.63
CA ASP A 143 -17.03 -12.94 16.41
C ASP A 143 -18.12 -13.94 16.89
N LYS A 144 -19.14 -13.43 17.57
CA LYS A 144 -20.27 -14.24 18.04
C LYS A 144 -21.07 -14.95 16.94
N HIS A 145 -20.87 -14.57 15.70
CA HIS A 145 -21.53 -15.15 14.52
C HIS A 145 -20.58 -16.01 13.65
N GLY A 146 -19.31 -16.15 14.04
CA GLY A 146 -18.32 -16.93 13.33
C GLY A 146 -17.61 -16.16 12.19
N PHE A 147 -17.69 -14.82 12.18
CA PHE A 147 -16.96 -14.00 11.24
C PHE A 147 -15.64 -13.52 11.84
N CYS A 148 -14.58 -13.63 11.06
CA CYS A 148 -13.28 -13.02 11.30
C CYS A 148 -13.15 -11.76 10.44
N SER A 149 -12.49 -10.72 10.95
CA SER A 149 -12.10 -9.55 10.16
C SER A 149 -10.70 -9.74 9.58
N PHE A 150 -10.46 -9.25 8.35
CA PHE A 150 -9.12 -9.13 7.79
C PHE A 150 -8.29 -8.01 8.45
N GLY A 151 -8.85 -7.35 9.46
CA GLY A 151 -8.20 -6.28 10.22
C GLY A 151 -8.08 -4.96 9.43
N PRO A 152 -7.10 -4.12 9.79
CA PRO A 152 -6.93 -2.80 9.15
C PRO A 152 -6.43 -2.89 7.71
N HIS A 153 -5.89 -4.02 7.28
CA HIS A 153 -5.24 -4.20 5.97
C HIS A 153 -6.00 -5.22 5.12
N LEU A 154 -7.15 -4.82 4.57
CA LEU A 154 -7.96 -5.71 3.72
C LEU A 154 -7.29 -5.97 2.37
N TRP A 155 -6.90 -4.94 1.65
CA TRP A 155 -6.26 -5.02 0.32
C TRP A 155 -6.98 -6.01 -0.60
N ASN A 156 -6.30 -7.06 -1.10
CA ASN A 156 -6.87 -8.13 -1.94
C ASN A 156 -7.25 -9.39 -1.14
N LYS A 157 -7.31 -9.35 0.19
CA LYS A 157 -7.48 -10.56 1.01
C LYS A 157 -8.80 -11.26 0.74
N LYS A 158 -9.91 -10.51 0.64
CA LYS A 158 -11.23 -11.12 0.37
C LYS A 158 -11.32 -11.70 -1.04
N SER A 159 -10.80 -10.99 -2.04
CA SER A 159 -10.80 -11.45 -3.43
C SER A 159 -9.92 -12.69 -3.62
N TYR A 160 -8.78 -12.76 -2.93
CA TYR A 160 -7.89 -13.92 -2.97
C TYR A 160 -8.48 -15.12 -2.25
N ALA A 161 -9.05 -14.92 -1.05
CA ALA A 161 -9.71 -16.00 -0.30
C ALA A 161 -10.81 -16.70 -1.11
N ARG A 162 -11.57 -15.94 -1.90
CA ARG A 162 -12.63 -16.49 -2.76
C ARG A 162 -12.13 -17.30 -3.95
N ARG A 163 -10.88 -17.10 -4.36
CA ARG A 163 -10.28 -17.69 -5.57
C ARG A 163 -9.24 -18.76 -5.25
N ALA A 164 -8.83 -18.86 -4.01
CA ALA A 164 -7.89 -19.89 -3.58
C ALA A 164 -8.58 -21.24 -3.42
N LYS A 165 -7.87 -22.33 -3.74
CA LYS A 165 -8.33 -23.69 -3.48
C LYS A 165 -8.26 -24.05 -2.00
N THR A 166 -7.29 -23.48 -1.28
CA THR A 166 -7.09 -23.65 0.15
C THR A 166 -6.79 -22.30 0.80
N VAL A 167 -7.51 -21.98 1.86
CA VAL A 167 -7.34 -20.76 2.67
C VAL A 167 -6.80 -21.14 4.03
N ILE A 168 -5.63 -20.59 4.39
CA ILE A 168 -5.01 -20.69 5.71
C ILE A 168 -5.05 -19.32 6.37
N ALA A 169 -5.63 -19.22 7.56
CA ALA A 169 -5.75 -17.99 8.31
C ALA A 169 -5.01 -18.07 9.65
N GLU A 170 -4.02 -17.19 9.84
CA GLU A 170 -3.44 -16.94 11.17
C GLU A 170 -4.34 -16.01 11.95
N VAL A 171 -4.68 -16.40 13.16
CA VAL A 171 -5.56 -15.65 14.06
C VAL A 171 -4.71 -14.81 15.00
N ASP A 172 -4.84 -13.49 14.88
CA ASP A 172 -4.18 -12.50 15.75
C ASP A 172 -5.22 -11.88 16.68
N GLU A 173 -5.14 -12.20 17.97
CA GLU A 173 -6.07 -11.71 19.00
C GLU A 173 -6.00 -10.21 19.27
N ASN A 174 -4.91 -9.55 18.85
CA ASN A 174 -4.73 -8.11 18.99
C ASN A 174 -5.23 -7.31 17.79
N MET A 175 -5.68 -8.00 16.73
CA MET A 175 -6.12 -7.34 15.51
C MET A 175 -7.42 -6.57 15.75
N ILE A 176 -7.46 -5.29 15.36
CA ILE A 176 -8.70 -4.52 15.34
C ILE A 176 -9.72 -5.16 14.39
N TYR A 177 -10.99 -4.93 14.66
CA TYR A 177 -12.11 -5.55 13.96
C TYR A 177 -12.95 -4.54 13.17
N PRO A 178 -12.46 -3.97 12.04
CA PRO A 178 -13.30 -3.19 11.14
C PRO A 178 -14.31 -4.11 10.46
N TYR A 179 -15.58 -4.00 10.84
CA TYR A 179 -16.60 -4.94 10.41
C TYR A 179 -17.52 -4.42 9.29
N ARG A 180 -17.30 -3.20 8.79
CA ARG A 180 -18.14 -2.60 7.76
C ARG A 180 -17.52 -2.76 6.37
N GLY A 181 -18.38 -2.80 5.37
CA GLY A 181 -17.99 -3.10 4.00
C GLY A 181 -17.94 -4.61 3.75
N ASN A 182 -16.87 -5.10 3.08
CA ASN A 182 -16.68 -6.53 2.84
C ASN A 182 -15.42 -7.11 3.53
N ASN A 183 -15.01 -6.52 4.64
CA ASN A 183 -13.79 -6.84 5.39
C ASN A 183 -13.92 -8.09 6.29
N LEU A 184 -14.82 -9.00 5.98
CA LEU A 184 -15.10 -10.18 6.79
C LEU A 184 -14.98 -11.48 6.01
N ILE A 185 -14.55 -12.54 6.71
CA ILE A 185 -14.58 -13.92 6.23
C ILE A 185 -15.21 -14.81 7.30
N HIS A 186 -16.12 -15.70 6.91
CA HIS A 186 -16.74 -16.62 7.83
C HIS A 186 -15.87 -17.87 8.03
N VAL A 187 -15.93 -18.49 9.21
CA VAL A 187 -15.18 -19.72 9.55
C VAL A 187 -15.36 -20.82 8.49
N SER A 188 -16.52 -20.92 7.85
CA SER A 188 -16.77 -21.90 6.79
C SER A 188 -16.00 -21.65 5.49
N GLU A 189 -15.50 -20.43 5.28
CA GLU A 189 -14.75 -20.05 4.08
C GLU A 189 -13.22 -20.25 4.24
N VAL A 190 -12.77 -20.67 5.42
CA VAL A 190 -11.36 -20.94 5.77
C VAL A 190 -11.17 -22.44 5.95
N ASP A 191 -10.07 -22.99 5.44
CA ASP A 191 -9.79 -24.43 5.54
C ASP A 191 -8.96 -24.78 6.80
N TYR A 192 -8.01 -23.92 7.16
CA TYR A 192 -7.13 -24.10 8.32
C TYR A 192 -6.96 -22.80 9.08
N PHE A 193 -7.09 -22.89 10.41
CA PHE A 193 -6.76 -21.80 11.32
C PHE A 193 -5.48 -22.12 12.09
N VAL A 194 -4.66 -21.11 12.28
CA VAL A 194 -3.45 -21.18 13.12
C VAL A 194 -3.53 -20.06 14.14
N GLU A 195 -3.57 -20.38 15.43
CA GLU A 195 -3.43 -19.34 16.46
C GLU A 195 -1.99 -18.86 16.50
N ALA A 196 -1.80 -17.58 16.29
CA ALA A 196 -0.52 -16.90 16.35
C ALA A 196 -0.56 -15.88 17.50
N PRO A 197 -0.43 -16.34 18.77
CA PRO A 197 -0.48 -15.46 19.91
C PRO A 197 0.66 -14.45 19.81
N THR A 198 0.31 -13.21 19.57
CA THR A 198 1.23 -12.08 19.56
C THR A 198 0.99 -11.26 20.82
N ALA A 199 1.80 -11.50 21.85
CA ALA A 199 1.76 -10.62 23.02
C ALA A 199 2.16 -9.20 22.59
N ARG A 200 1.41 -8.19 23.08
CA ARG A 200 1.84 -6.80 22.90
C ARG A 200 3.21 -6.60 23.50
N VAL A 201 4.07 -5.92 22.76
CA VAL A 201 5.43 -5.64 23.22
C VAL A 201 5.39 -4.47 24.20
N THR A 202 6.02 -4.63 25.35
CA THR A 202 6.16 -3.54 26.32
C THR A 202 7.32 -2.61 25.97
N ASP A 203 7.28 -1.40 26.49
CA ASP A 203 8.35 -0.43 26.31
C ASP A 203 9.69 -0.92 26.93
N GLU A 204 9.60 -1.70 28.03
CA GLU A 204 10.78 -2.32 28.65
C GLU A 204 11.41 -3.37 27.74
N GLN A 205 10.60 -4.22 27.10
CA GLN A 205 11.10 -5.22 26.15
C GLN A 205 11.78 -4.58 24.95
N LEU A 206 11.25 -3.46 24.43
CA LEU A 206 11.88 -2.73 23.33
C LEU A 206 13.21 -2.11 23.73
N ARG A 207 13.31 -1.54 24.94
CA ARG A 207 14.56 -1.01 25.48
C ARG A 207 15.60 -2.11 25.64
N GLU A 208 15.22 -3.25 26.24
CA GLU A 208 16.10 -4.40 26.44
C GLU A 208 16.60 -4.96 25.10
N LEU A 209 15.72 -5.04 24.08
CA LEU A 209 16.09 -5.45 22.72
C LEU A 209 17.21 -4.59 22.17
N ILE A 210 17.08 -3.25 22.25
CA ILE A 210 18.08 -2.34 21.73
C ILE A 210 19.40 -2.47 22.50
N LEU A 211 19.35 -2.46 23.83
CA LEU A 211 20.54 -2.58 24.67
C LEU A 211 21.30 -3.89 24.45
N THR A 212 20.59 -4.94 24.02
CA THR A 212 21.18 -6.28 23.79
C THR A 212 21.70 -6.45 22.36
N MET A 213 20.98 -5.92 21.37
CA MET A 213 21.23 -6.24 19.97
C MET A 213 22.03 -5.17 19.22
N VAL A 214 21.94 -3.89 19.61
CA VAL A 214 22.65 -2.79 18.93
C VAL A 214 24.03 -2.63 19.51
N LYS A 215 25.06 -2.92 18.71
CA LYS A 215 26.47 -2.86 19.15
C LYS A 215 26.99 -1.42 19.31
N ASP A 216 26.44 -0.49 18.52
CA ASP A 216 26.83 0.92 18.56
C ASP A 216 26.01 1.65 19.64
N GLU A 217 26.58 1.76 20.84
CA GLU A 217 25.92 2.40 21.99
C GLU A 217 25.50 3.86 21.70
N SER A 218 26.18 4.55 20.79
CA SER A 218 25.85 5.93 20.44
C SER A 218 24.47 6.05 19.75
N LYS A 219 23.93 4.95 19.21
CA LYS A 219 22.63 4.88 18.56
C LYS A 219 21.52 4.38 19.46
N HIS A 220 21.81 3.92 20.68
CA HIS A 220 20.82 3.32 21.57
C HIS A 220 19.65 4.26 21.80
N GLN A 221 19.91 5.51 22.18
CA GLN A 221 18.82 6.44 22.48
C GLN A 221 17.91 6.71 21.27
N GLN A 222 18.51 6.94 20.10
CA GLN A 222 17.76 7.16 18.86
C GLN A 222 16.90 5.94 18.50
N TRP A 223 17.45 4.73 18.60
CA TRP A 223 16.68 3.50 18.37
C TRP A 223 15.53 3.32 19.37
N ILE A 224 15.79 3.56 20.67
CA ILE A 224 14.77 3.47 21.71
C ILE A 224 13.63 4.43 21.41
N ASP A 225 13.92 5.70 21.14
CA ASP A 225 12.90 6.71 20.83
C ASP A 225 12.09 6.34 19.58
N THR A 226 12.75 5.81 18.55
CA THR A 226 12.13 5.34 17.32
C THR A 226 11.18 4.18 17.57
N LEU A 227 11.62 3.14 18.29
CA LEU A 227 10.79 1.96 18.57
C LEU A 227 9.63 2.26 19.52
N LEU A 228 9.83 3.10 20.53
CA LEU A 228 8.75 3.54 21.41
C LEU A 228 7.69 4.34 20.65
N LYS A 229 8.13 5.22 19.74
CA LYS A 229 7.21 5.96 18.86
C LYS A 229 6.44 5.00 17.96
N ALA A 230 7.12 4.03 17.35
CA ALA A 230 6.50 3.01 16.52
C ALA A 230 5.49 2.15 17.30
N ASN A 231 5.85 1.68 18.48
CA ASN A 231 4.98 0.86 19.33
C ASN A 231 3.71 1.60 19.76
N LYS A 232 3.83 2.89 20.02
CA LYS A 232 2.67 3.73 20.35
C LYS A 232 1.70 3.88 19.16
N HIS A 233 2.22 3.97 17.96
CA HIS A 233 1.41 4.24 16.76
C HIS A 233 0.95 2.97 16.05
N GLU A 234 1.77 1.91 16.04
CA GLU A 234 1.53 0.66 15.34
C GLU A 234 1.82 -0.57 16.22
N PRO A 235 1.13 -0.71 17.37
CA PRO A 235 1.44 -1.75 18.35
C PRO A 235 1.25 -3.18 17.80
N GLU A 236 0.30 -3.39 16.87
CA GLU A 236 0.10 -4.70 16.24
C GLU A 236 1.27 -5.05 15.30
N TYR A 237 1.75 -4.08 14.52
CA TYR A 237 2.92 -4.27 13.67
C TYR A 237 4.16 -4.58 14.51
N MET A 238 4.36 -3.84 15.59
CA MET A 238 5.47 -4.04 16.52
C MET A 238 5.39 -5.42 17.19
N ALA A 239 4.21 -5.85 17.64
CA ALA A 239 4.01 -7.17 18.25
C ALA A 239 4.37 -8.30 17.27
N ARG A 240 3.88 -8.23 16.03
CA ARG A 240 4.19 -9.22 14.99
C ARG A 240 5.66 -9.23 14.59
N GLY A 241 6.27 -8.04 14.49
CA GLY A 241 7.66 -7.86 14.06
C GLY A 241 8.71 -8.11 15.15
N TYR A 242 8.33 -8.10 16.44
CA TYR A 242 9.27 -8.09 17.56
C TYR A 242 10.32 -9.20 17.49
N ASN A 243 9.89 -10.43 17.29
CA ASN A 243 10.79 -11.58 17.22
C ASN A 243 11.68 -11.61 15.95
N LEU A 244 11.34 -10.80 14.95
CA LEU A 244 12.08 -10.68 13.68
C LEU A 244 13.01 -9.47 13.68
N MET A 245 12.85 -8.55 14.63
CA MET A 245 13.60 -7.28 14.65
C MET A 245 15.07 -7.46 15.00
N GLY A 246 15.42 -8.42 15.85
CA GLY A 246 16.78 -8.60 16.31
C GLY A 246 17.81 -8.66 15.16
N PRO A 247 17.65 -9.55 14.17
CA PRO A 247 18.55 -9.60 13.01
C PRO A 247 18.51 -8.35 12.11
N LEU A 248 17.40 -7.62 12.10
CA LEU A 248 17.20 -6.46 11.22
C LEU A 248 17.79 -5.17 11.83
N ILE A 249 17.80 -5.03 13.14
CA ILE A 249 18.25 -3.82 13.84
C ILE A 249 19.74 -3.51 13.55
N ASP A 250 20.59 -4.52 13.41
CA ASP A 250 22.01 -4.33 13.07
C ASP A 250 22.20 -3.87 11.60
N VAL A 251 21.25 -4.17 10.73
CA VAL A 251 21.30 -3.87 9.28
C VAL A 251 20.60 -2.54 8.94
N LEU A 252 19.56 -2.21 9.71
CA LEU A 252 18.80 -0.97 9.53
C LEU A 252 19.44 0.16 10.35
N ASN A 253 19.16 1.41 9.95
CA ASN A 253 19.41 2.55 10.81
C ASN A 253 18.07 3.14 11.31
N PRO A 254 18.06 3.87 12.44
CA PRO A 254 16.83 4.43 13.01
C PRO A 254 16.08 5.36 12.05
N ASP A 255 16.79 6.17 11.25
CA ASP A 255 16.17 7.10 10.31
C ASP A 255 15.43 6.36 9.19
N PHE A 256 16.06 5.29 8.67
CA PHE A 256 15.42 4.45 7.67
C PHE A 256 14.19 3.73 8.23
N PHE A 257 14.26 3.21 9.45
CA PHE A 257 13.11 2.60 10.13
C PHE A 257 11.99 3.61 10.36
N THR A 258 12.33 4.81 10.85
CA THR A 258 11.39 5.93 11.00
C THR A 258 10.68 6.25 9.69
N ALA A 259 11.44 6.29 8.59
CA ALA A 259 10.89 6.51 7.25
C ALA A 259 9.95 5.40 6.80
N VAL A 260 10.35 4.14 6.98
CA VAL A 260 9.51 2.98 6.63
C VAL A 260 8.19 2.98 7.41
N MET A 261 8.25 3.33 8.70
CA MET A 261 7.08 3.40 9.58
C MET A 261 6.23 4.68 9.38
N GLY A 262 6.61 5.58 8.47
CA GLY A 262 5.88 6.82 8.26
C GLY A 262 5.90 7.81 9.43
N LEU A 263 6.84 7.67 10.35
CA LEU A 263 6.92 8.43 11.60
C LEU A 263 7.72 9.74 11.47
N GLU A 264 8.18 10.07 10.27
CA GLU A 264 8.92 11.30 9.99
C GLU A 264 8.03 12.53 10.11
N ASP A 265 8.64 13.65 10.46
CA ASP A 265 7.96 14.94 10.39
C ASP A 265 7.97 15.49 8.95
N PRO A 266 6.92 16.24 8.55
CA PRO A 266 6.87 16.88 7.25
C PRO A 266 8.07 17.83 7.04
N TYR A 267 8.73 17.73 5.90
CA TYR A 267 9.76 18.69 5.53
C TYR A 267 9.12 20.03 5.08
N PRO A 268 9.88 21.14 5.11
CA PRO A 268 9.33 22.48 4.81
C PRO A 268 8.61 22.56 3.45
N GLU A 269 9.16 21.92 2.41
CA GLU A 269 8.58 21.93 1.06
C GLU A 269 7.17 21.29 1.01
N ALA A 270 6.82 20.43 1.97
CA ALA A 270 5.48 19.84 2.03
C ALA A 270 4.40 20.90 2.31
N TYR A 271 4.73 21.94 3.07
CA TYR A 271 3.82 23.05 3.34
C TYR A 271 3.61 23.91 2.08
N ASP A 272 4.69 24.19 1.33
CA ASP A 272 4.60 24.95 0.07
C ASP A 272 3.76 24.18 -0.95
N MET A 273 4.03 22.87 -1.11
CA MET A 273 3.24 22.01 -1.99
C MET A 273 1.77 21.95 -1.60
N ALA A 274 1.46 21.83 -0.29
CA ALA A 274 0.09 21.85 0.20
C ALA A 274 -0.62 23.17 -0.16
N GLY A 275 0.08 24.31 -0.08
CA GLY A 275 -0.42 25.60 -0.53
C GLY A 275 -0.86 25.59 -1.99
N TYR A 276 -0.07 24.99 -2.88
CA TYR A 276 -0.42 24.87 -4.30
C TYR A 276 -1.56 23.86 -4.54
N VAL A 277 -1.55 22.71 -3.86
CA VAL A 277 -2.66 21.75 -3.97
C VAL A 277 -3.99 22.37 -3.54
N LYS A 278 -3.96 23.29 -2.56
CA LYS A 278 -5.12 24.04 -2.08
C LYS A 278 -5.82 24.85 -3.19
N GLU A 279 -5.09 25.30 -4.21
CA GLU A 279 -5.67 26.00 -5.37
C GLU A 279 -6.48 25.09 -6.31
N ILE A 280 -6.26 23.76 -6.23
CA ILE A 280 -6.88 22.77 -7.11
C ILE A 280 -8.12 22.15 -6.47
N ILE A 281 -8.11 21.93 -5.15
CA ILE A 281 -9.18 21.28 -4.39
C ILE A 281 -10.36 22.24 -4.16
N ARG A 282 -11.56 21.69 -4.03
CA ARG A 282 -12.81 22.43 -3.81
C ARG A 282 -13.68 21.75 -2.75
N ASP A 283 -14.54 22.50 -2.12
CA ASP A 283 -15.57 21.94 -1.23
C ASP A 283 -16.42 20.88 -1.92
N GLY A 284 -16.61 19.77 -1.24
CA GLY A 284 -17.38 18.63 -1.74
C GLY A 284 -16.64 17.69 -2.66
N ASP A 285 -15.34 17.92 -2.93
CA ASP A 285 -14.52 16.97 -3.66
C ASP A 285 -14.42 15.62 -2.93
N THR A 286 -14.28 14.54 -3.69
CA THR A 286 -13.97 13.23 -3.14
C THR A 286 -12.46 12.99 -3.30
N ILE A 287 -11.78 12.76 -2.18
CA ILE A 287 -10.32 12.76 -2.08
C ILE A 287 -9.76 11.34 -1.97
N GLU A 288 -8.68 11.07 -2.68
CA GLU A 288 -7.74 9.98 -2.45
C GLU A 288 -6.37 10.57 -2.14
N ILE A 289 -5.67 9.96 -1.17
CA ILE A 289 -4.30 10.32 -0.78
C ILE A 289 -3.42 9.10 -0.91
N GLY A 290 -2.43 9.16 -1.79
CA GLY A 290 -1.45 8.10 -2.00
C GLY A 290 -0.43 7.98 -0.85
N ALA A 291 0.14 6.78 -0.71
CA ALA A 291 1.04 6.40 0.38
C ALA A 291 2.42 7.10 0.37
N GLY A 292 2.78 7.79 -0.70
CA GLY A 292 4.11 8.39 -0.83
C GLY A 292 4.28 9.70 -0.05
N ARG A 293 5.53 10.16 0.04
CA ARG A 293 5.83 11.51 0.53
C ARG A 293 5.96 12.46 -0.66
N PRO A 294 5.38 13.65 -0.62
CA PRO A 294 4.80 14.33 0.55
C PRO A 294 3.31 14.07 0.80
N THR A 295 2.65 13.23 0.00
CA THR A 295 1.18 13.12 -0.03
C THR A 295 0.57 12.68 1.30
N THR A 296 1.18 11.69 2.00
CA THR A 296 0.70 11.23 3.32
C THR A 296 0.73 12.31 4.40
N TRP A 297 1.49 13.38 4.21
CA TRP A 297 1.57 14.49 5.16
C TRP A 297 0.53 15.57 4.95
N LEU A 298 -0.18 15.58 3.82
CA LEU A 298 -1.12 16.65 3.48
C LEU A 298 -2.15 16.97 4.58
N PRO A 299 -2.77 15.98 5.26
CA PRO A 299 -3.63 16.29 6.38
C PRO A 299 -2.89 16.90 7.57
N ARG A 300 -1.64 16.47 7.83
CA ARG A 300 -0.82 16.98 8.94
C ARG A 300 -0.33 18.40 8.74
N VAL A 301 -0.10 18.81 7.49
CA VAL A 301 0.31 20.18 7.14
C VAL A 301 -0.87 21.13 6.94
N GLY A 302 -2.10 20.71 7.28
CA GLY A 302 -3.28 21.55 7.31
C GLY A 302 -3.92 21.81 5.93
N LEU A 303 -3.64 20.97 4.93
CA LEU A 303 -4.25 21.16 3.60
C LEU A 303 -5.77 21.26 3.65
N PHE A 304 -6.42 20.42 4.47
CA PHE A 304 -7.87 20.25 4.45
C PHE A 304 -8.64 21.10 5.47
N ASP A 305 -7.97 21.86 6.32
CA ASP A 305 -8.59 22.53 7.49
C ASP A 305 -9.69 23.53 7.15
N ASP A 306 -9.63 24.15 5.98
CA ASP A 306 -10.57 25.20 5.56
C ASP A 306 -11.70 24.69 4.63
N TYR A 307 -11.74 23.39 4.32
CA TYR A 307 -12.74 22.83 3.40
C TYR A 307 -13.99 22.31 4.10
N GLN A 308 -15.06 22.18 3.33
CA GLN A 308 -16.34 21.67 3.78
C GLN A 308 -16.85 20.53 2.90
N ASP A 309 -17.51 19.58 3.55
CA ASP A 309 -18.21 18.47 2.90
C ASP A 309 -17.34 17.63 1.95
N LEU A 310 -16.02 17.54 2.19
CA LEU A 310 -15.16 16.63 1.44
C LEU A 310 -15.62 15.17 1.63
N GLY A 311 -15.36 14.34 0.64
CA GLY A 311 -15.57 12.89 0.68
C GLY A 311 -14.24 12.15 0.65
N ILE A 312 -14.26 10.86 1.01
CA ILE A 312 -13.10 9.97 0.94
C ILE A 312 -13.48 8.73 0.11
N HIS A 313 -12.66 8.43 -0.88
CA HIS A 313 -12.57 7.17 -1.59
C HIS A 313 -11.10 6.93 -1.89
N SER A 314 -10.40 6.21 -1.02
CA SER A 314 -8.94 6.16 -0.99
C SER A 314 -8.43 4.73 -0.82
N GLU A 315 -7.22 4.47 -1.32
CA GLU A 315 -6.50 3.23 -1.07
C GLU A 315 -6.33 3.03 0.43
N MET A 316 -5.77 4.01 1.11
CA MET A 316 -5.50 3.94 2.55
C MET A 316 -5.87 5.24 3.24
N SER A 317 -6.01 5.16 4.57
CA SER A 317 -6.14 6.35 5.39
C SER A 317 -4.79 7.06 5.53
N ALA A 318 -4.83 8.31 5.98
CA ALA A 318 -3.65 9.10 6.31
C ALA A 318 -3.78 9.70 7.71
N TRP A 319 -2.66 10.02 8.33
CA TRP A 319 -2.60 10.69 9.62
C TRP A 319 -3.54 11.89 9.69
N ARG A 320 -4.25 12.05 10.81
CA ARG A 320 -5.20 13.13 11.06
C ARG A 320 -6.53 13.04 10.28
N GLN A 321 -6.72 12.06 9.41
CA GLN A 321 -8.00 11.95 8.70
C GLN A 321 -9.18 11.62 9.62
N ALA A 322 -8.99 10.79 10.65
CA ALA A 322 -10.03 10.52 11.64
C ALA A 322 -10.48 11.77 12.40
N GLU A 323 -9.54 12.66 12.73
CA GLU A 323 -9.82 13.95 13.35
C GLU A 323 -10.65 14.83 12.40
N LEU A 324 -10.23 14.99 11.17
CA LEU A 324 -10.94 15.77 10.15
C LEU A 324 -12.35 15.23 9.84
N ILE A 325 -12.58 13.92 9.95
CA ILE A 325 -13.93 13.34 9.88
C ILE A 325 -14.76 13.75 11.10
N ARG A 326 -14.18 13.70 12.32
CA ARG A 326 -14.86 14.13 13.56
C ARG A 326 -15.20 15.61 13.54
N GLU A 327 -14.33 16.44 13.00
CA GLU A 327 -14.51 17.89 12.84
C GLU A 327 -15.54 18.26 11.77
N GLY A 328 -15.97 17.28 10.95
CA GLY A 328 -16.96 17.51 9.90
C GLY A 328 -16.39 18.10 8.61
N VAL A 329 -15.09 18.07 8.42
CA VAL A 329 -14.44 18.42 7.15
C VAL A 329 -14.74 17.35 6.10
N PHE A 330 -14.54 16.08 6.45
CA PHE A 330 -14.85 14.94 5.60
C PHE A 330 -16.21 14.32 5.96
N THR A 331 -17.30 14.95 5.54
CA THR A 331 -18.66 14.45 5.78
C THR A 331 -19.13 13.41 4.77
N GLY A 332 -18.54 13.40 3.58
CA GLY A 332 -18.97 12.58 2.46
C GLY A 332 -20.36 12.90 1.90
N LYS A 333 -21.03 13.96 2.37
CA LYS A 333 -22.42 14.27 1.99
C LYS A 333 -22.60 14.51 0.50
N ARG A 334 -21.57 15.05 -0.17
CA ARG A 334 -21.62 15.38 -1.60
C ARG A 334 -21.06 14.27 -2.50
N LYS A 335 -20.65 13.14 -1.92
CA LYS A 335 -20.21 11.97 -2.73
C LYS A 335 -21.35 11.44 -3.58
N THR A 336 -21.06 11.13 -4.83
CA THR A 336 -22.00 10.47 -5.74
C THR A 336 -22.14 8.99 -5.39
N LEU A 337 -21.04 8.34 -5.02
CA LEU A 337 -20.99 6.94 -4.62
C LEU A 337 -20.74 6.84 -3.11
N HIS A 338 -21.52 6.03 -2.38
CA HIS A 338 -21.48 5.92 -0.92
C HIS A 338 -21.58 7.27 -0.19
N PRO A 339 -22.66 8.03 -0.38
CA PRO A 339 -22.83 9.33 0.29
C PRO A 339 -22.79 9.16 1.81
N GLY A 340 -22.06 10.05 2.49
CA GLY A 340 -21.88 10.03 3.94
C GLY A 340 -20.93 8.96 4.46
N LYS A 341 -20.12 8.30 3.57
CA LYS A 341 -19.16 7.27 3.95
C LYS A 341 -17.75 7.61 3.51
N ALA A 342 -16.78 7.29 4.37
CA ALA A 342 -15.36 7.23 4.02
C ALA A 342 -15.02 5.79 3.60
N ILE A 343 -14.50 5.62 2.39
CA ILE A 343 -14.23 4.32 1.77
C ILE A 343 -12.73 4.10 1.69
N TYR A 344 -12.27 2.96 2.21
CA TYR A 344 -10.86 2.56 2.21
C TYR A 344 -10.70 1.06 1.87
N THR A 345 -9.48 0.66 1.50
CA THR A 345 -9.07 -0.75 1.50
C THR A 345 -8.08 -1.06 2.62
N ALA A 346 -7.42 -0.04 3.16
CA ALA A 346 -6.56 -0.17 4.32
C ALA A 346 -6.70 1.04 5.27
N LEU A 347 -6.61 0.79 6.57
CA LEU A 347 -6.42 1.80 7.60
C LEU A 347 -4.93 1.82 7.94
N ASP A 348 -4.14 2.57 7.18
CA ASP A 348 -2.70 2.66 7.30
C ASP A 348 -2.29 4.13 7.36
N GLY A 349 -1.12 4.44 7.94
CA GLY A 349 -0.68 5.82 8.09
C GLY A 349 -1.45 6.65 9.11
N ALA A 350 -2.23 6.02 10.00
CA ALA A 350 -2.89 6.63 11.14
C ALA A 350 -2.32 6.08 12.46
N GLY A 351 -2.50 6.79 13.57
CA GLY A 351 -2.11 6.24 14.87
C GLY A 351 -3.13 5.24 15.41
N TRP A 352 -2.72 4.44 16.39
CA TRP A 352 -3.55 3.39 17.00
C TRP A 352 -4.93 3.90 17.48
N ASP A 353 -5.00 5.08 18.09
CA ASP A 353 -6.25 5.67 18.55
C ASP A 353 -7.18 6.02 17.37
N GLU A 354 -6.62 6.43 16.24
CA GLU A 354 -7.37 6.65 15.00
C GLU A 354 -7.91 5.34 14.44
N TYR A 355 -7.11 4.26 14.45
CA TYR A 355 -7.55 2.94 13.99
C TYR A 355 -8.71 2.40 14.82
N ILE A 356 -8.63 2.49 16.15
CA ILE A 356 -9.72 2.06 17.05
C ILE A 356 -10.98 2.85 16.73
N TRP A 357 -10.88 4.17 16.61
CA TRP A 357 -12.02 5.01 16.29
C TRP A 357 -12.63 4.70 14.93
N MET A 358 -11.79 4.50 13.90
CA MET A 358 -12.25 4.16 12.55
C MET A 358 -12.88 2.77 12.49
N SER A 359 -12.31 1.81 13.22
CA SER A 359 -12.78 0.43 13.25
C SER A 359 -14.23 0.31 13.70
N ASP A 360 -14.64 1.10 14.69
CA ASP A 360 -16.00 1.04 15.26
C ASP A 360 -16.93 2.13 14.70
N ASN A 361 -16.47 2.93 13.74
CA ASN A 361 -17.25 4.05 13.23
C ASN A 361 -18.11 3.66 12.02
N PRO A 362 -19.45 3.90 12.07
CA PRO A 362 -20.34 3.59 10.96
C PRO A 362 -20.10 4.46 9.70
N LEU A 363 -19.33 5.54 9.80
CA LEU A 363 -18.97 6.38 8.66
C LEU A 363 -17.86 5.75 7.82
N VAL A 364 -17.07 4.82 8.39
CA VAL A 364 -15.93 4.18 7.73
C VAL A 364 -16.34 2.79 7.22
N GLU A 365 -16.09 2.53 5.95
CA GLU A 365 -16.33 1.23 5.33
C GLU A 365 -15.09 0.77 4.57
N MET A 366 -14.75 -0.52 4.71
CA MET A 366 -13.62 -1.11 4.03
C MET A 366 -14.07 -2.09 2.94
N TYR A 367 -13.49 -1.95 1.76
CA TYR A 367 -13.73 -2.82 0.63
C TYR A 367 -12.41 -3.30 0.01
N ASP A 368 -12.44 -4.49 -0.59
CA ASP A 368 -11.30 -5.07 -1.31
C ASP A 368 -10.83 -4.18 -2.48
N CYS A 369 -9.55 -4.28 -2.83
CA CYS A 369 -8.96 -3.54 -3.95
C CYS A 369 -9.71 -3.76 -5.27
N GLU A 370 -10.31 -4.92 -5.49
CA GLU A 370 -11.14 -5.20 -6.66
C GLU A 370 -12.26 -4.15 -6.86
N TYR A 371 -12.70 -3.52 -5.76
CA TYR A 371 -13.69 -2.46 -5.75
C TYR A 371 -13.06 -1.07 -5.59
N VAL A 372 -12.30 -0.84 -4.52
CA VAL A 372 -11.78 0.50 -4.16
C VAL A 372 -10.87 1.05 -5.25
N HIS A 373 -10.05 0.20 -5.84
CA HIS A 373 -9.08 0.59 -6.87
C HIS A 373 -9.64 0.54 -8.29
N ASN A 374 -10.85 0.03 -8.49
CA ASN A 374 -11.38 -0.11 -9.84
C ASN A 374 -11.60 1.28 -10.49
N PRO A 375 -10.89 1.64 -11.57
CA PRO A 375 -11.02 2.95 -12.18
C PRO A 375 -12.46 3.30 -12.60
N THR A 376 -13.25 2.28 -12.96
CA THR A 376 -14.67 2.49 -13.32
C THR A 376 -15.55 2.77 -12.11
N VAL A 377 -15.17 2.31 -10.92
CA VAL A 377 -15.84 2.63 -9.65
C VAL A 377 -15.39 4.02 -9.18
N ILE A 378 -14.09 4.28 -9.19
CA ILE A 378 -13.51 5.57 -8.81
C ILE A 378 -14.14 6.69 -9.63
N ALA A 379 -14.25 6.53 -10.95
CA ALA A 379 -14.81 7.50 -11.88
C ALA A 379 -16.32 7.81 -11.65
N GLN A 380 -17.03 6.97 -10.89
CA GLN A 380 -18.44 7.23 -10.52
C GLN A 380 -18.56 8.25 -9.37
N ASN A 381 -17.50 8.58 -8.66
CA ASN A 381 -17.47 9.74 -7.79
C ASN A 381 -17.22 10.99 -8.63
N ASP A 382 -18.22 11.86 -8.76
CA ASP A 382 -18.02 13.17 -9.34
C ASP A 382 -17.01 13.99 -8.53
N ASN A 383 -16.21 14.82 -9.19
CA ASN A 383 -15.16 15.63 -8.58
C ASN A 383 -14.15 14.79 -7.77
N MET A 384 -13.81 13.63 -8.28
CA MET A 384 -12.76 12.78 -7.69
C MET A 384 -11.40 13.44 -7.84
N VAL A 385 -10.67 13.58 -6.75
CA VAL A 385 -9.31 14.13 -6.73
C VAL A 385 -8.36 13.05 -6.21
N SER A 386 -7.48 12.58 -7.06
CA SER A 386 -6.42 11.64 -6.71
C SER A 386 -5.12 12.42 -6.51
N ILE A 387 -4.45 12.22 -5.36
CA ILE A 387 -3.23 12.94 -5.00
C ILE A 387 -2.14 11.92 -4.70
N ASN A 388 -1.20 11.75 -5.61
CA ASN A 388 -0.16 10.74 -5.53
C ASN A 388 1.25 11.31 -5.68
N SER A 389 2.24 10.63 -5.09
CA SER A 389 3.66 10.99 -5.21
C SER A 389 4.30 10.35 -6.43
N ALA A 390 5.30 11.01 -6.99
CA ALA A 390 6.15 10.44 -8.04
C ALA A 390 7.65 10.65 -7.73
N LEU A 391 8.49 9.93 -8.49
CA LEU A 391 9.94 10.01 -8.41
C LEU A 391 10.51 10.94 -9.47
N GLN A 392 9.95 10.89 -10.70
CA GLN A 392 10.38 11.74 -11.82
C GLN A 392 9.22 12.03 -12.79
N VAL A 393 9.34 13.14 -13.50
CA VAL A 393 8.51 13.50 -14.64
C VAL A 393 9.40 14.05 -15.77
N ASP A 394 9.11 13.68 -17.02
CA ASP A 394 9.81 14.26 -18.16
C ASP A 394 9.02 15.40 -18.83
N LEU A 395 9.67 16.17 -19.69
CA LEU A 395 9.07 17.34 -20.36
C LEU A 395 7.90 17.01 -21.29
N THR A 396 7.65 15.74 -21.59
CA THR A 396 6.46 15.29 -22.33
C THR A 396 5.28 14.98 -21.41
N GLY A 397 5.54 14.79 -20.11
CA GLY A 397 4.56 14.40 -19.09
C GLY A 397 4.51 12.89 -18.81
N LEU A 398 5.53 12.11 -19.17
CA LEU A 398 5.69 10.76 -18.64
C LEU A 398 6.04 10.85 -17.15
N ILE A 399 5.38 10.06 -16.32
CA ILE A 399 5.58 10.07 -14.87
C ILE A 399 5.96 8.67 -14.39
N THR A 400 6.92 8.58 -13.48
CA THR A 400 7.28 7.34 -12.80
C THR A 400 7.27 7.47 -11.29
N CYS A 401 6.67 6.50 -10.61
CA CYS A 401 6.84 6.25 -9.18
C CYS A 401 7.59 4.94 -8.89
N GLU A 402 8.01 4.22 -9.93
CA GLU A 402 8.60 2.88 -9.83
C GLU A 402 10.12 2.88 -9.95
N SER A 403 10.67 3.73 -10.78
CA SER A 403 12.13 3.84 -10.99
C SER A 403 12.61 5.28 -10.93
N GLN A 404 13.89 5.48 -10.60
CA GLN A 404 14.50 6.80 -10.55
C GLN A 404 15.91 6.76 -11.15
N PHE A 405 16.16 7.65 -12.12
CA PHE A 405 17.43 7.77 -12.84
C PHE A 405 17.89 6.50 -13.56
N GLY A 406 16.94 5.70 -14.07
CA GLY A 406 17.25 4.50 -14.85
C GLY A 406 16.32 3.32 -14.55
N PRO A 407 16.75 2.10 -14.91
CA PRO A 407 15.89 0.92 -14.92
C PRO A 407 15.66 0.28 -13.54
N ARG A 408 16.35 0.73 -12.49
CA ARG A 408 16.24 0.11 -11.17
C ARG A 408 14.85 0.34 -10.59
N LEU A 409 14.13 -0.75 -10.34
CA LEU A 409 12.85 -0.73 -9.63
C LEU A 409 13.08 -0.35 -8.17
N VAL A 410 12.58 0.81 -7.76
CA VAL A 410 12.66 1.30 -6.37
C VAL A 410 11.52 0.76 -5.54
N ASN A 411 10.31 0.75 -6.12
CA ASN A 411 9.10 0.15 -5.56
C ASN A 411 8.10 -0.14 -6.67
N GLY A 412 7.01 -0.84 -6.39
CA GLY A 412 5.91 -0.97 -7.32
C GLY A 412 4.97 0.25 -7.30
N PRO A 413 4.03 0.32 -8.25
CA PRO A 413 3.15 1.48 -8.42
C PRO A 413 2.04 1.57 -7.37
N GLY A 414 1.76 0.48 -6.62
CA GLY A 414 0.56 0.43 -5.78
C GLY A 414 -0.71 0.70 -6.58
N GLY A 415 -1.62 1.48 -5.99
CA GLY A 415 -2.87 1.90 -6.63
C GLY A 415 -2.77 3.19 -7.44
N GLN A 416 -1.59 3.80 -7.60
CA GLN A 416 -1.48 5.12 -8.23
C GLN A 416 -2.12 5.18 -9.62
N LEU A 417 -1.85 4.22 -10.50
CA LEU A 417 -2.41 4.22 -11.85
C LEU A 417 -3.93 4.00 -11.83
N ASP A 418 -4.44 3.12 -10.95
CA ASP A 418 -5.88 2.88 -10.77
C ASP A 418 -6.61 4.19 -10.41
N PHE A 419 -6.14 4.89 -9.38
CA PHE A 419 -6.75 6.14 -8.89
C PHE A 419 -6.56 7.29 -9.86
N HIS A 420 -5.39 7.40 -10.47
CA HIS A 420 -5.10 8.43 -11.46
C HIS A 420 -6.06 8.33 -12.67
N LEU A 421 -6.23 7.12 -13.22
CA LEU A 421 -7.17 6.86 -14.30
C LEU A 421 -8.61 7.16 -13.89
N GLY A 422 -9.03 6.68 -12.71
CA GLY A 422 -10.38 6.88 -12.21
C GLY A 422 -10.70 8.36 -12.00
N ALA A 423 -9.79 9.12 -11.39
CA ALA A 423 -9.94 10.55 -11.20
C ALA A 423 -9.95 11.33 -12.54
N PHE A 424 -9.04 10.98 -13.46
CA PHE A 424 -9.00 11.60 -14.79
C PHE A 424 -10.29 11.37 -15.59
N MET A 425 -10.96 10.23 -15.41
CA MET A 425 -12.21 9.88 -16.09
C MET A 425 -13.45 10.39 -15.34
N SER A 426 -13.33 10.77 -14.09
CA SER A 426 -14.44 11.30 -13.27
C SER A 426 -14.92 12.65 -13.81
N ARG A 427 -16.23 12.89 -13.76
CA ARG A 427 -16.79 14.19 -14.11
C ARG A 427 -16.33 15.28 -13.13
N GLY A 428 -15.55 16.25 -13.60
CA GLY A 428 -14.93 17.29 -12.78
C GLY A 428 -13.75 16.77 -11.93
N GLY A 429 -13.29 15.54 -12.20
CA GLY A 429 -12.17 14.94 -11.50
C GLY A 429 -10.82 15.54 -11.90
N ARG A 430 -9.83 15.35 -11.04
CA ARG A 430 -8.46 15.87 -11.20
C ARG A 430 -7.46 14.88 -10.64
N ALA A 431 -6.38 14.66 -11.38
CA ALA A 431 -5.30 13.77 -10.97
C ALA A 431 -4.04 14.61 -10.70
N ILE A 432 -3.62 14.66 -9.45
CA ILE A 432 -2.50 15.45 -8.96
C ILE A 432 -1.31 14.53 -8.68
N THR A 433 -0.19 14.82 -9.33
CA THR A 433 1.09 14.18 -9.05
C THR A 433 2.00 15.14 -8.31
N MET A 434 2.50 14.74 -7.16
CA MET A 434 3.39 15.55 -6.33
C MET A 434 4.80 14.97 -6.30
N LEU A 435 5.80 15.81 -6.42
CA LEU A 435 7.20 15.42 -6.23
C LEU A 435 8.03 16.65 -5.82
N ARG A 436 9.04 16.45 -4.97
CA ARG A 436 10.05 17.49 -4.75
C ARG A 436 10.79 17.74 -6.05
N SER A 437 11.16 18.98 -6.34
CA SER A 437 11.93 19.34 -7.53
C SER A 437 13.34 18.74 -7.55
N LEU A 438 13.87 18.38 -6.38
CA LEU A 438 15.16 17.69 -6.20
C LEU A 438 14.98 16.33 -5.53
N ALA A 439 15.64 15.33 -6.07
CA ALA A 439 15.86 14.05 -5.41
C ALA A 439 16.94 14.15 -4.33
N PHE A 440 17.06 13.10 -3.49
CA PHE A 440 18.21 12.96 -2.61
C PHE A 440 19.51 12.99 -3.44
N GLY A 441 20.47 13.82 -3.01
CA GLY A 441 21.72 14.06 -3.76
C GLY A 441 21.66 15.24 -4.73
N GLY A 442 20.55 16.00 -4.77
CA GLY A 442 20.46 17.27 -5.46
C GLY A 442 20.19 17.20 -6.98
N SER A 443 19.85 16.04 -7.51
CA SER A 443 19.49 15.90 -8.94
C SER A 443 18.04 16.32 -9.20
N SER A 444 17.77 16.94 -10.36
CA SER A 444 16.42 17.33 -10.76
C SER A 444 15.51 16.11 -10.94
N THR A 445 14.29 16.17 -10.41
CA THR A 445 13.24 15.17 -10.63
C THR A 445 12.42 15.44 -11.89
N ILE A 446 12.46 16.70 -12.38
CA ILE A 446 11.97 17.06 -13.70
C ILE A 446 13.11 16.91 -14.68
N VAL A 447 12.95 16.02 -15.66
CA VAL A 447 14.03 15.66 -16.61
C VAL A 447 13.64 15.94 -18.04
N PRO A 448 14.59 16.16 -18.96
CA PRO A 448 14.26 16.36 -20.38
C PRO A 448 13.49 15.18 -20.98
N GLN A 449 13.99 13.97 -20.75
CA GLN A 449 13.42 12.69 -21.14
C GLN A 449 13.68 11.68 -20.02
N MET A 450 12.77 10.72 -19.85
CA MET A 450 13.05 9.61 -18.94
C MET A 450 14.37 8.94 -19.32
N PRO A 451 15.26 8.67 -18.35
CA PRO A 451 16.49 7.92 -18.61
C PRO A 451 16.19 6.57 -19.24
N GLU A 452 17.15 6.04 -19.99
CA GLU A 452 17.02 4.75 -20.66
C GLU A 452 16.68 3.64 -19.66
N GLY A 453 15.67 2.84 -20.01
CA GLY A 453 15.17 1.73 -19.17
C GLY A 453 14.28 2.16 -18.00
N SER A 454 13.97 3.44 -17.84
CA SER A 454 13.02 3.87 -16.79
C SER A 454 11.65 3.24 -17.00
N LEU A 455 11.02 2.86 -15.88
CA LEU A 455 9.66 2.35 -15.86
C LEU A 455 8.68 3.52 -15.83
N VAL A 456 7.64 3.47 -16.65
CA VAL A 456 6.62 4.52 -16.73
C VAL A 456 5.36 4.05 -16.03
N THR A 457 4.97 4.76 -14.98
CA THR A 457 3.74 4.46 -14.23
C THR A 457 2.53 5.16 -14.85
N ILE A 458 2.63 6.46 -15.12
CA ILE A 458 1.55 7.23 -15.73
C ILE A 458 1.95 7.62 -17.16
N PRO A 459 1.27 7.08 -18.17
CA PRO A 459 1.45 7.51 -19.55
C PRO A 459 1.10 8.99 -19.72
N ARG A 460 1.85 9.70 -20.56
CA ARG A 460 1.71 11.15 -20.79
C ARG A 460 0.30 11.61 -21.18
N GLN A 461 -0.52 10.73 -21.72
CA GLN A 461 -1.91 11.03 -22.09
C GLN A 461 -2.80 11.30 -20.88
N PHE A 462 -2.45 10.73 -19.73
CA PHE A 462 -3.18 10.86 -18.48
C PHE A 462 -2.54 11.86 -17.52
N ALA A 463 -1.37 12.41 -17.82
CA ALA A 463 -0.75 13.44 -16.99
C ALA A 463 -1.64 14.68 -16.95
N ASP A 464 -2.06 15.08 -15.74
CA ASP A 464 -3.02 16.16 -15.50
C ASP A 464 -2.33 17.32 -14.75
N TYR A 465 -2.26 17.27 -13.43
CA TYR A 465 -1.53 18.26 -12.63
C TYR A 465 -0.24 17.67 -12.08
N VAL A 466 0.84 18.46 -12.13
CA VAL A 466 2.11 18.15 -11.46
C VAL A 466 2.42 19.31 -10.51
N VAL A 467 2.72 18.99 -9.24
CA VAL A 467 2.98 19.97 -8.19
C VAL A 467 4.35 19.73 -7.58
N THR A 468 5.15 20.79 -7.51
CA THR A 468 6.38 20.86 -6.73
C THR A 468 6.31 21.99 -5.71
N GLU A 469 7.34 22.19 -4.91
CA GLU A 469 7.46 23.34 -4.03
C GLU A 469 7.58 24.70 -4.75
N TYR A 470 7.67 24.69 -6.09
CA TYR A 470 7.76 25.89 -6.92
C TYR A 470 6.49 26.21 -7.71
N GLY A 471 5.43 25.39 -7.59
CA GLY A 471 4.16 25.70 -8.25
C GLY A 471 3.42 24.50 -8.82
N ILE A 472 2.46 24.82 -9.71
CA ILE A 472 1.56 23.88 -10.38
C ILE A 472 1.85 23.91 -11.88
N ALA A 473 2.04 22.75 -12.48
CA ALA A 473 2.01 22.54 -13.93
C ALA A 473 0.69 21.84 -14.31
N SER A 474 -0.08 22.44 -15.19
CA SER A 474 -1.31 21.82 -15.75
C SER A 474 -0.98 21.28 -17.14
N LEU A 475 -1.10 19.95 -17.33
CA LEU A 475 -0.61 19.28 -18.54
C LEU A 475 -1.72 18.78 -19.48
N ALA A 476 -2.92 18.50 -18.95
CA ALA A 476 -4.03 17.98 -19.73
C ALA A 476 -4.41 18.94 -20.88
N GLY A 477 -4.58 18.39 -22.09
CA GLY A 477 -4.97 19.19 -23.27
C GLY A 477 -3.86 20.05 -23.88
N LYS A 478 -2.65 20.09 -23.31
CA LYS A 478 -1.53 20.91 -23.78
C LYS A 478 -0.59 20.17 -24.74
N SER A 479 -0.06 20.93 -25.70
CA SER A 479 0.99 20.47 -26.62
C SER A 479 2.30 20.21 -25.88
N HIS A 480 3.25 19.49 -26.49
CA HIS A 480 4.58 19.23 -25.90
C HIS A 480 5.33 20.53 -25.55
N ARG A 481 5.19 21.58 -26.35
CA ARG A 481 5.82 22.88 -26.07
C ARG A 481 5.24 23.52 -24.81
N GLU A 482 3.92 23.52 -24.69
CA GLU A 482 3.23 24.05 -23.51
C GLU A 482 3.53 23.24 -22.26
N ARG A 483 3.50 21.91 -22.36
CA ARG A 483 3.87 21.00 -21.25
C ARG A 483 5.30 21.26 -20.76
N ALA A 484 6.26 21.37 -21.69
CA ALA A 484 7.63 21.67 -21.34
C ALA A 484 7.76 23.00 -20.59
N ASN A 485 7.05 24.05 -21.06
CA ASN A 485 7.06 25.36 -20.39
C ASN A 485 6.47 25.28 -18.99
N GLU A 486 5.34 24.58 -18.79
CA GLU A 486 4.71 24.36 -17.49
C GLU A 486 5.67 23.64 -16.52
N LEU A 487 6.25 22.53 -16.97
CA LEU A 487 7.15 21.72 -16.13
C LEU A 487 8.45 22.45 -15.79
N ILE A 488 9.01 23.21 -16.73
CA ILE A 488 10.19 24.04 -16.49
C ILE A 488 9.91 25.14 -15.48
N ALA A 489 8.70 25.71 -15.48
CA ALA A 489 8.32 26.75 -14.52
C ALA A 489 8.33 26.25 -13.07
N ILE A 490 7.99 24.98 -12.84
CA ILE A 490 7.96 24.35 -11.51
C ILE A 490 9.22 23.54 -11.17
N ALA A 491 10.20 23.47 -12.08
CA ALA A 491 11.48 22.82 -11.81
C ALA A 491 12.32 23.66 -10.83
N HIS A 492 13.29 23.01 -10.16
CA HIS A 492 14.26 23.73 -9.33
C HIS A 492 14.97 24.82 -10.18
N PRO A 493 15.14 26.05 -9.66
CA PRO A 493 15.70 27.17 -10.42
C PRO A 493 17.01 26.88 -11.13
N ASP A 494 17.91 26.13 -10.48
CA ASP A 494 19.24 25.81 -11.00
C ASP A 494 19.20 24.96 -12.29
N PHE A 495 18.12 24.19 -12.51
CA PHE A 495 17.97 23.30 -13.65
C PHE A 495 17.13 23.90 -14.80
N ARG A 496 16.45 25.05 -14.58
CA ARG A 496 15.54 25.64 -15.58
C ARG A 496 16.23 26.01 -16.89
N ALA A 497 17.47 26.49 -16.80
CA ALA A 497 18.24 26.87 -18.00
C ALA A 497 18.59 25.65 -18.86
N GLU A 498 19.04 24.56 -18.25
CA GLU A 498 19.33 23.29 -18.90
C GLU A 498 18.06 22.68 -19.53
N LEU A 499 16.96 22.64 -18.78
CA LEU A 499 15.67 22.13 -19.27
C LEU A 499 15.14 22.93 -20.45
N LYS A 500 15.28 24.27 -20.43
CA LYS A 500 14.92 25.14 -21.59
C LYS A 500 15.74 24.81 -22.81
N GLN A 501 17.06 24.61 -22.65
CA GLN A 501 17.93 24.24 -23.77
C GLN A 501 17.53 22.87 -24.35
N ALA A 502 17.21 21.90 -23.50
CA ALA A 502 16.75 20.59 -23.95
C ALA A 502 15.41 20.69 -24.67
N ALA A 503 14.42 21.40 -24.09
CA ALA A 503 13.11 21.64 -24.72
C ALA A 503 13.23 22.31 -26.07
N SER A 504 14.16 23.27 -26.23
CA SER A 504 14.42 23.92 -27.53
C SER A 504 14.86 22.91 -28.57
N LYS A 505 15.77 22.01 -28.24
CA LYS A 505 16.22 20.95 -29.16
C LYS A 505 15.16 19.91 -29.49
N MET A 506 14.27 19.64 -28.56
CA MET A 506 13.25 18.58 -28.68
C MET A 506 12.00 19.05 -29.43
N PHE A 507 11.59 20.29 -29.25
CA PHE A 507 10.23 20.73 -29.59
C PHE A 507 10.20 21.98 -30.53
N TYR A 508 11.32 22.62 -30.76
CA TYR A 508 11.38 23.81 -31.63
C TYR A 508 12.32 23.56 -32.82
N PRO A 509 12.06 24.23 -33.96
CA PRO A 509 12.90 24.11 -35.15
C PRO A 509 14.34 24.56 -34.93
#